data_ab1f242a6362fb41b9b04915899f4d16
#
_entry.id   ab1f242a6362fb41b9b04915899f4d16
#
_cell.length_a   1.000
_cell.length_b   1.000
_cell.length_c   1.000
_cell.angle_alpha   90.00
_cell.angle_beta   90.00
_cell.angle_gamma   90.00
#
_symmetry.space_group_name_H-M   'P 1'
#
loop_
_entity.id
_entity.type
_entity.pdbx_description
1 polymer ?
#
loop_
_entity_poly.entity_id
_entity_poly.type
_entity_poly.pdbx_seq_one_letter_code
_entity_poly.pdbx_strand_id
1 'polypeptide(L)'
;MCIRDSHYSDNALFDGFGVVSVGELVSRPAVKLLIRNTDYSAPELYELIAPHIDPELAHVTYSMTEGVLEVAAPNVTKRRGIQWLADHHGIAREDIIAFGDMPNDIEMLSWAGRGVAMENAHAEVKAAADEVTVAHHQAGVAKVLERWF
;
A
#
# COMPACT_ATOMS: atom_id res chain seq x y z
N MET A 1 -7.78 6.75 -12.45
CA MET A 1 -7.56 6.86 -13.91
C MET A 1 -6.38 5.97 -14.27
N CYS A 2 -6.57 4.97 -15.11
CA CYS A 2 -5.51 4.06 -15.54
C CYS A 2 -5.01 4.48 -16.91
N ILE A 3 -3.69 4.59 -17.08
CA ILE A 3 -3.09 4.59 -18.42
C ILE A 3 -3.15 3.17 -18.91
N ARG A 4 -3.70 2.96 -20.09
CA ARG A 4 -3.70 1.67 -20.76
C ARG A 4 -2.63 1.71 -21.85
N ASP A 5 -1.60 0.88 -21.72
CA ASP A 5 -0.78 0.51 -22.85
C ASP A 5 -1.45 -0.63 -23.65
N SER A 6 -0.88 -0.99 -24.79
CA SER A 6 -1.43 -2.00 -25.70
C SER A 6 -1.49 -3.43 -25.11
N HIS A 7 -1.00 -3.64 -23.88
CA HIS A 7 -0.92 -4.95 -23.22
C HIS A 7 -1.94 -5.12 -22.08
N TYR A 8 -2.79 -4.13 -21.84
CA TYR A 8 -3.83 -4.24 -20.82
C TYR A 8 -4.94 -5.18 -21.33
N SER A 9 -5.11 -6.36 -20.69
CA SER A 9 -6.19 -7.29 -21.03
C SER A 9 -7.56 -6.68 -20.74
N ASP A 10 -8.57 -7.06 -21.53
CA ASP A 10 -9.95 -6.55 -21.49
C ASP A 10 -10.75 -6.84 -20.21
N ASN A 11 -10.09 -7.33 -19.15
CA ASN A 11 -10.67 -7.57 -17.83
C ASN A 11 -10.75 -6.31 -16.96
N ALA A 12 -10.90 -5.13 -17.53
CA ALA A 12 -11.25 -3.93 -16.77
C ALA A 12 -12.69 -4.13 -16.25
N LEU A 13 -12.82 -4.44 -14.97
CA LEU A 13 -14.08 -4.74 -14.27
C LEU A 13 -15.06 -3.55 -14.17
N PHE A 14 -14.77 -2.41 -14.82
CA PHE A 14 -15.58 -1.21 -14.71
C PHE A 14 -15.76 -0.53 -16.06
N ASP A 15 -17.01 -0.33 -16.45
CA ASP A 15 -17.39 0.58 -17.54
C ASP A 15 -16.91 2.00 -17.22
N GLY A 16 -16.20 2.64 -18.17
CA GLY A 16 -15.78 4.04 -18.03
C GLY A 16 -14.26 4.29 -18.02
N PHE A 17 -13.45 3.23 -18.18
CA PHE A 17 -12.01 3.39 -18.40
C PHE A 17 -11.71 3.63 -19.88
N GLY A 18 -10.97 4.69 -20.17
CA GLY A 18 -10.50 5.02 -21.51
C GLY A 18 -8.97 5.00 -21.60
N VAL A 19 -8.47 4.78 -22.80
CA VAL A 19 -7.07 5.03 -23.13
C VAL A 19 -6.89 6.53 -23.39
N VAL A 20 -5.97 7.16 -22.67
CA VAL A 20 -5.67 8.57 -22.84
C VAL A 20 -4.17 8.75 -23.04
N SER A 21 -3.77 9.85 -23.64
CA SER A 21 -2.34 10.21 -23.73
C SER A 21 -1.77 10.54 -22.34
N VAL A 22 -0.45 10.40 -22.18
CA VAL A 22 0.23 10.82 -20.96
C VAL A 22 -0.07 12.29 -20.61
N GLY A 23 -0.08 13.18 -21.63
CA GLY A 23 -0.41 14.59 -21.42
C GLY A 23 -1.82 14.80 -20.86
N GLU A 24 -2.81 14.04 -21.32
CA GLU A 24 -4.17 14.09 -20.79
C GLU A 24 -4.25 13.52 -19.37
N LEU A 25 -3.55 12.41 -19.10
CA LEU A 25 -3.50 11.81 -17.78
C LEU A 25 -3.01 12.80 -16.72
N VAL A 26 -1.89 13.48 -16.98
CA VAL A 26 -1.27 14.43 -16.04
C VAL A 26 -1.93 15.81 -16.04
N SER A 27 -2.90 16.07 -16.91
CA SER A 27 -3.64 17.33 -16.96
C SER A 27 -4.65 17.50 -15.83
N ARG A 28 -4.94 16.44 -15.09
CA ARG A 28 -5.91 16.44 -13.98
C ARG A 28 -5.25 15.93 -12.69
N PRO A 29 -5.62 16.48 -11.52
CA PRO A 29 -5.17 15.92 -10.26
C PRO A 29 -5.58 14.46 -10.12
N ALA A 30 -4.64 13.61 -9.74
CA ALA A 30 -4.87 12.20 -9.45
C ALA A 30 -4.57 11.90 -7.97
N VAL A 31 -5.38 11.07 -7.34
CA VAL A 31 -5.13 10.61 -5.97
C VAL A 31 -3.92 9.66 -5.97
N LYS A 32 -3.82 8.83 -7.00
CA LYS A 32 -2.79 7.79 -7.16
C LYS A 32 -2.65 7.45 -8.63
N LEU A 33 -1.44 7.15 -9.06
CA LEU A 33 -1.15 6.53 -10.36
C LEU A 33 -0.80 5.05 -10.13
N LEU A 34 -1.18 4.20 -11.08
CA LEU A 34 -0.79 2.79 -11.09
C LEU A 34 0.13 2.53 -12.27
N ILE A 35 1.27 1.90 -12.02
CA ILE A 35 2.16 1.36 -13.05
C ILE A 35 1.93 -0.15 -13.05
N ARG A 36 1.54 -0.72 -14.20
CA ARG A 36 1.32 -2.15 -14.33
C ARG A 36 2.17 -2.73 -15.45
N ASN A 37 2.84 -3.84 -15.13
CA ASN A 37 3.50 -4.68 -16.11
C ASN A 37 3.32 -6.15 -15.71
N THR A 38 2.75 -6.97 -16.59
CA THR A 38 2.43 -8.38 -16.31
C THR A 38 3.64 -9.31 -16.46
N ASP A 39 4.75 -8.83 -17.01
CA ASP A 39 5.97 -9.61 -17.21
C ASP A 39 6.85 -9.66 -15.95
N TYR A 40 6.52 -8.86 -14.93
CA TYR A 40 7.24 -8.74 -13.67
C TYR A 40 6.31 -8.95 -12.48
N SER A 41 6.84 -9.47 -11.39
CA SER A 41 6.22 -9.36 -10.07
C SER A 41 6.31 -7.91 -9.56
N ALA A 42 5.50 -7.55 -8.56
CA ALA A 42 5.56 -6.20 -7.98
C ALA A 42 6.91 -5.87 -7.33
N PRO A 43 7.59 -6.79 -6.59
CA PRO A 43 8.95 -6.55 -6.11
C PRO A 43 9.95 -6.27 -7.24
N GLU A 44 9.97 -7.09 -8.29
CA GLU A 44 10.88 -6.89 -9.43
C GLU A 44 10.61 -5.56 -10.15
N LEU A 45 9.35 -5.22 -10.35
CA LEU A 45 8.95 -3.96 -10.96
C LEU A 45 9.33 -2.76 -10.07
N TYR A 46 9.23 -2.93 -8.74
CA TYR A 46 9.64 -1.91 -7.78
C TYR A 46 11.16 -1.66 -7.85
N GLU A 47 11.98 -2.70 -7.83
CA GLU A 47 13.44 -2.58 -7.96
C GLU A 47 13.86 -1.91 -9.28
N LEU A 48 13.09 -2.15 -10.35
CA LEU A 48 13.35 -1.55 -11.66
C LEU A 48 12.95 -0.07 -11.72
N ILE A 49 11.86 0.33 -11.11
CA ILE A 49 11.25 1.65 -11.29
C ILE A 49 11.59 2.63 -10.16
N ALA A 50 11.55 2.19 -8.89
CA ALA A 50 11.71 3.08 -7.75
C ALA A 50 13.03 3.87 -7.75
N PRO A 51 14.18 3.31 -8.17
CA PRO A 51 15.44 4.07 -8.22
C PRO A 51 15.43 5.27 -9.19
N HIS A 52 14.49 5.30 -10.13
CA HIS A 52 14.36 6.39 -11.11
C HIS A 52 13.36 7.47 -10.70
N ILE A 53 12.69 7.30 -9.56
CA ILE A 53 11.69 8.24 -9.05
C ILE A 53 12.27 8.94 -7.82
N ASP A 54 12.35 10.28 -7.90
CA ASP A 54 12.78 11.10 -6.78
C ASP A 54 11.74 10.98 -5.63
N PRO A 55 12.14 10.50 -4.44
CA PRO A 55 11.24 10.34 -3.30
C PRO A 55 10.68 11.69 -2.77
N GLU A 56 11.31 12.82 -3.11
CA GLU A 56 10.75 14.14 -2.82
C GLU A 56 9.59 14.52 -3.76
N LEU A 57 9.48 13.87 -4.92
CA LEU A 57 8.43 14.12 -5.91
C LEU A 57 7.28 13.12 -5.81
N ALA A 58 7.57 11.86 -5.49
CA ALA A 58 6.55 10.81 -5.40
C ALA A 58 6.95 9.67 -4.48
N HIS A 59 5.95 9.04 -3.88
CA HIS A 59 6.09 7.82 -3.07
C HIS A 59 5.65 6.63 -3.91
N VAL A 60 6.55 5.65 -4.10
CA VAL A 60 6.29 4.41 -4.84
C VAL A 60 6.21 3.25 -3.87
N THR A 61 5.18 2.42 -4.00
CA THR A 61 5.00 1.21 -3.19
C THR A 61 4.16 0.18 -3.95
N TYR A 62 3.91 -0.97 -3.33
CA TYR A 62 2.97 -1.98 -3.83
C TYR A 62 2.20 -2.64 -2.68
N SER A 63 1.02 -3.15 -3.00
CA SER A 63 0.09 -3.78 -2.05
C SER A 63 -0.35 -5.18 -2.48
N MET A 64 0.25 -5.71 -3.55
CA MET A 64 -0.01 -7.04 -4.10
C MET A 64 1.26 -7.58 -4.74
N THR A 65 1.31 -8.88 -5.02
CA THR A 65 2.48 -9.54 -5.63
C THR A 65 2.50 -9.46 -7.16
N GLU A 66 1.35 -9.26 -7.79
CA GLU A 66 1.23 -9.04 -9.23
C GLU A 66 1.89 -7.71 -9.61
N GLY A 67 2.48 -7.63 -10.79
CA GLY A 67 3.28 -6.50 -11.26
C GLY A 67 2.53 -5.17 -11.35
N VAL A 68 2.11 -4.65 -10.20
CA VAL A 68 1.45 -3.36 -10.05
C VAL A 68 2.14 -2.55 -8.97
N LEU A 69 2.59 -1.35 -9.33
CA LEU A 69 3.07 -0.35 -8.39
C LEU A 69 2.04 0.76 -8.21
N GLU A 70 2.04 1.32 -7.04
CA GLU A 70 1.25 2.47 -6.65
C GLU A 70 2.17 3.68 -6.49
N VAL A 71 1.86 4.76 -7.21
CA VAL A 71 2.61 6.02 -7.13
C VAL A 71 1.68 7.10 -6.61
N ALA A 72 2.03 7.65 -5.46
CA ALA A 72 1.28 8.69 -4.77
C ALA A 72 2.12 9.96 -4.59
N ALA A 73 1.51 11.04 -4.17
CA ALA A 73 2.25 12.24 -3.77
C ALA A 73 3.19 11.93 -2.59
N PRO A 74 4.28 12.70 -2.41
CA PRO A 74 5.21 12.51 -1.31
C PRO A 74 4.46 12.52 0.03
N ASN A 75 4.87 11.65 0.94
CA ASN A 75 4.26 11.52 2.27
C ASN A 75 2.78 11.07 2.31
N VAL A 76 2.20 10.65 1.20
CA VAL A 76 0.87 10.02 1.18
C VAL A 76 1.04 8.53 1.46
N THR A 77 1.08 8.17 2.74
CA THR A 77 1.25 6.80 3.22
C THR A 77 0.12 6.40 4.17
N LYS A 78 -0.05 5.09 4.42
CA LYS A 78 -1.03 4.59 5.40
C LYS A 78 -0.75 5.15 6.80
N ARG A 79 0.51 5.24 7.19
CA ARG A 79 0.93 5.87 8.45
C ARG A 79 0.42 7.30 8.59
N ARG A 80 0.62 8.13 7.55
CA ARG A 80 0.20 9.55 7.58
C ARG A 80 -1.31 9.69 7.67
N GLY A 81 -2.05 8.81 6.98
CA GLY A 81 -3.51 8.80 7.05
C GLY A 81 -4.01 8.49 8.46
N ILE A 82 -3.47 7.46 9.12
CA ILE A 82 -3.84 7.10 10.50
C ILE A 82 -3.40 8.17 11.48
N GLN A 83 -2.21 8.72 11.33
CA GLN A 83 -1.75 9.83 12.18
C GLN A 83 -2.70 11.02 12.10
N TRP A 84 -3.11 11.42 10.90
CA TRP A 84 -4.06 12.52 10.73
C TRP A 84 -5.40 12.24 11.42
N LEU A 85 -5.93 11.01 11.30
CA LEU A 85 -7.16 10.61 11.99
C LEU A 85 -6.98 10.63 13.53
N ALA A 86 -5.89 10.10 14.03
CA ALA A 86 -5.58 10.07 15.45
C ALA A 86 -5.50 11.49 16.03
N ASP A 87 -4.76 12.36 15.38
CA ASP A 87 -4.63 13.78 15.77
C ASP A 87 -5.97 14.48 15.76
N HIS A 88 -6.80 14.23 14.72
CA HIS A 88 -8.13 14.84 14.59
C HIS A 88 -9.11 14.39 15.70
N HIS A 89 -8.99 13.16 16.16
CA HIS A 89 -9.86 12.59 17.20
C HIS A 89 -9.26 12.62 18.61
N GLY A 90 -8.05 13.14 18.78
CA GLY A 90 -7.35 13.19 20.06
C GLY A 90 -6.99 11.79 20.59
N ILE A 91 -6.73 10.83 19.69
CA ILE A 91 -6.33 9.47 20.04
C ILE A 91 -4.80 9.44 20.15
N ALA A 92 -4.28 8.99 21.29
CA ALA A 92 -2.85 8.84 21.47
C ALA A 92 -2.32 7.68 20.61
N ARG A 93 -1.10 7.84 20.10
CA ARG A 93 -0.43 6.81 19.28
C ARG A 93 -0.41 5.44 19.98
N GLU A 94 -0.17 5.46 21.30
CA GLU A 94 -0.07 4.29 22.18
C GLU A 94 -1.39 3.48 22.23
N ASP A 95 -2.51 4.11 21.93
CA ASP A 95 -3.85 3.50 21.90
C ASP A 95 -4.23 2.92 20.54
N ILE A 96 -3.29 2.95 19.58
CA ILE A 96 -3.52 2.48 18.21
C ILE A 96 -2.87 1.13 18.01
N ILE A 97 -3.67 0.16 17.56
CA ILE A 97 -3.19 -1.12 17.02
C ILE A 97 -3.34 -1.11 15.49
N ALA A 98 -2.29 -1.51 14.78
CA ALA A 98 -2.28 -1.61 13.33
C ALA A 98 -1.98 -3.04 12.88
N PHE A 99 -2.61 -3.45 11.79
CA PHE A 99 -2.42 -4.77 11.16
C PHE A 99 -1.97 -4.60 9.71
N GLY A 100 -1.04 -5.46 9.26
CA GLY A 100 -0.56 -5.38 7.88
C GLY A 100 0.17 -6.64 7.43
N ASP A 101 0.33 -6.78 6.12
CA ASP A 101 1.03 -7.91 5.51
C ASP A 101 1.89 -7.52 4.28
N MET A 102 1.74 -6.29 3.78
CA MET A 102 2.44 -5.83 2.58
C MET A 102 3.43 -4.68 2.89
N PRO A 103 4.41 -4.43 2.02
CA PRO A 103 5.42 -3.40 2.25
C PRO A 103 4.86 -2.00 2.50
N ASN A 104 3.73 -1.65 1.91
CA ASN A 104 3.04 -0.38 2.17
C ASN A 104 2.46 -0.24 3.60
N ASP A 105 2.52 -1.30 4.42
CA ASP A 105 2.09 -1.30 5.82
C ASP A 105 3.24 -1.02 6.79
N ILE A 106 4.51 -1.16 6.36
CA ILE A 106 5.69 -1.11 7.23
C ILE A 106 5.72 0.17 8.08
N GLU A 107 5.56 1.34 7.46
CA GLU A 107 5.57 2.60 8.20
C GLU A 107 4.44 2.70 9.23
N MET A 108 3.27 2.17 8.89
CA MET A 108 2.10 2.16 9.76
C MET A 108 2.34 1.24 10.97
N LEU A 109 2.83 0.03 10.74
CA LEU A 109 3.12 -0.94 11.79
C LEU A 109 4.19 -0.43 12.75
N SER A 110 5.29 0.12 12.21
CA SER A 110 6.38 0.68 13.03
C SER A 110 5.96 1.93 13.81
N TRP A 111 4.96 2.66 13.33
CA TRP A 111 4.51 3.88 13.97
C TRP A 111 3.42 3.63 15.02
N ALA A 112 2.53 2.69 14.85
CA ALA A 112 1.43 2.43 15.78
C ALA A 112 1.96 2.11 17.20
N GLY A 113 1.11 2.26 18.21
CA GLY A 113 1.42 1.83 19.57
C GLY A 113 1.62 0.32 19.66
N ARG A 114 0.96 -0.42 18.76
CA ARG A 114 1.19 -1.85 18.54
C ARG A 114 1.00 -2.20 17.08
N GLY A 115 2.08 -2.58 16.41
CA GLY A 115 2.08 -3.09 15.05
C GLY A 115 2.02 -4.61 15.03
N VAL A 116 1.06 -5.19 14.30
CA VAL A 116 0.87 -6.64 14.19
C VAL A 116 0.98 -7.06 12.72
N ALA A 117 1.98 -7.85 12.39
CA ALA A 117 2.11 -8.46 11.07
C ALA A 117 1.30 -9.75 10.97
N MET A 118 0.74 -10.02 9.80
CA MET A 118 0.12 -11.30 9.50
C MET A 118 1.20 -12.36 9.24
N GLU A 119 0.93 -13.65 9.50
CA GLU A 119 1.89 -14.73 9.23
C GLU A 119 2.26 -14.84 7.74
N ASN A 120 1.33 -14.54 6.84
CA ASN A 120 1.57 -14.50 5.40
C ASN A 120 2.32 -13.25 4.93
N ALA A 121 2.68 -12.33 5.83
CA ALA A 121 3.38 -11.08 5.48
C ALA A 121 4.79 -11.33 4.94
N HIS A 122 5.29 -10.37 4.16
CA HIS A 122 6.68 -10.33 3.74
C HIS A 122 7.64 -10.29 4.96
N ALA A 123 8.85 -10.80 4.80
CA ALA A 123 9.82 -10.88 5.90
C ALA A 123 10.13 -9.51 6.53
N GLU A 124 10.26 -8.47 5.70
CA GLU A 124 10.51 -7.09 6.13
C GLU A 124 9.33 -6.48 6.92
N VAL A 125 8.08 -6.85 6.56
CA VAL A 125 6.89 -6.43 7.30
C VAL A 125 6.84 -7.05 8.68
N LYS A 126 7.18 -8.36 8.77
CA LYS A 126 7.29 -9.05 10.06
C LYS A 126 8.39 -8.47 10.94
N ALA A 127 9.51 -8.10 10.34
CA ALA A 127 10.63 -7.50 11.06
C ALA A 127 10.32 -6.08 11.60
N ALA A 128 9.37 -5.38 10.98
CA ALA A 128 8.96 -4.03 11.37
C ALA A 128 7.83 -4.01 12.41
N ALA A 129 7.18 -5.15 12.68
CA ALA A 129 6.06 -5.27 13.61
C ALA A 129 6.53 -5.68 15.01
N ASP A 130 5.74 -5.33 16.03
CA ASP A 130 5.96 -5.76 17.42
C ASP A 130 5.56 -7.22 17.63
N GLU A 131 4.62 -7.72 16.83
CA GLU A 131 4.05 -9.07 16.95
C GLU A 131 3.69 -9.65 15.58
N VAL A 132 3.75 -10.97 15.46
CA VAL A 132 3.23 -11.71 14.32
C VAL A 132 2.04 -12.57 14.76
N THR A 133 0.88 -12.35 14.14
CA THR A 133 -0.32 -13.18 14.32
C THR A 133 -0.43 -14.25 13.23
N VAL A 134 -1.44 -15.11 13.29
CA VAL A 134 -1.68 -16.09 12.22
C VAL A 134 -2.09 -15.41 10.90
N ALA A 135 -2.07 -16.18 9.82
CA ALA A 135 -2.38 -15.67 8.48
C ALA A 135 -3.79 -15.06 8.37
N HIS A 136 -3.98 -14.17 7.39
CA HIS A 136 -5.27 -13.48 7.17
C HIS A 136 -6.44 -14.46 7.00
N HIS A 137 -6.25 -15.59 6.29
CA HIS A 137 -7.26 -16.61 6.08
C HIS A 137 -7.57 -17.47 7.33
N GLN A 138 -6.81 -17.28 8.41
CA GLN A 138 -6.99 -17.92 9.72
C GLN A 138 -7.56 -16.95 10.78
N ALA A 139 -8.16 -15.84 10.32
CA ALA A 139 -8.73 -14.79 11.17
C ALA A 139 -7.72 -14.13 12.12
N GLY A 140 -6.49 -13.85 11.67
CA GLY A 140 -5.40 -13.31 12.50
C GLY A 140 -5.75 -12.02 13.22
N VAL A 141 -6.47 -11.11 12.57
CA VAL A 141 -6.95 -9.86 13.20
C VAL A 141 -7.88 -10.16 14.35
N ALA A 142 -8.89 -11.03 14.14
CA ALA A 142 -9.86 -11.39 15.17
C ALA A 142 -9.17 -12.00 16.39
N LYS A 143 -8.26 -12.96 16.19
CA LYS A 143 -7.51 -13.62 17.29
C LYS A 143 -6.70 -12.66 18.16
N VAL A 144 -6.23 -11.56 17.58
CA VAL A 144 -5.53 -10.55 18.37
C VAL A 144 -6.54 -9.69 19.12
N LEU A 145 -7.64 -9.27 18.47
CA LEU A 145 -8.67 -8.44 19.10
C LEU A 145 -9.43 -9.14 20.21
N GLU A 146 -9.65 -10.47 20.12
CA GLU A 146 -10.25 -11.30 21.18
C GLU A 146 -9.53 -11.23 22.54
N ARG A 147 -8.33 -10.65 22.59
CA ARG A 147 -7.60 -10.40 23.85
C ARG A 147 -8.18 -9.23 24.67
N TRP A 148 -9.01 -8.39 24.04
CA TRP A 148 -9.59 -7.19 24.66
C TRP A 148 -11.12 -7.20 24.68
N PHE A 149 -11.74 -8.09 23.89
CA PHE A 149 -13.19 -8.25 23.74
C PHE A 149 -13.60 -9.71 23.92
#